data_8ca449eaf16af50f96a958c56b7d3a1b
#
_entry.id   8ca449eaf16af50f96a958c56b7d3a1b
#
_cell.length_a   1.000
_cell.length_b   1.000
_cell.length_c   1.000
_cell.angle_alpha   90.00
_cell.angle_beta   90.00
_cell.angle_gamma   90.00
#
_symmetry.space_group_name_H-M   'P 1'
#
loop_
_entity.id
_entity.type
_entity.pdbx_description
1 polymer ?
#
loop_
_entity_poly.entity_id
_entity_poly.type
_entity_poly.pdbx_seq_one_letter_code
_entity_poly.pdbx_strand_id
1 'polypeptide(L)'
;MREISFIDTTLRDGQQSLWALGMKTDAMLGAAAQMDRIGFESMEFFVSIMIKKYVRELKENPWIWVREGVQRFRHTRLRNHGGLHGSGAMEKLPHAAMKLLAERLVSYGVTLTRTSNCWNDFAELRQEVQDLRGIGMETIVNLIYTVSPRHTDAYYATKAREAAGINPYRICFKDVGGLLTPERARSLIPAILQNAGAVPVEYHAHCNNGLATLCYIEAVKHGITALHTAVPPLANASSQPSIVNVARNLRALGYTPLVNEDEIKPVEEHFTAIAKRDGLAIGKPFAYDISQYSHQVPGGVISNLRHQLRVIGKEDKLPETLEEAARVRADFGYPIMVTPLSQFVVSQAAINIIVGERYKEVTDQVIQYALRIWGREAPAIMDPDVKDKILNRRRAKDWHGWTPPDLSLDQVRQKLGATVSDEELLLRVYAGPQAVDALKSASPPKSQVNGRRTLLELVEQLSKKRYCHQVYISKKGFSLNLGKQQPR
;
A
#
# COMPACT_ATOMS: atom_id res chain seq x y z
N MET A 1 2.11 -28.86 14.82
CA MET A 1 2.17 -27.40 15.13
C MET A 1 1.48 -26.65 14.00
N ARG A 2 0.76 -25.56 14.29
CA ARG A 2 0.07 -24.79 13.23
C ARG A 2 1.10 -23.97 12.44
N GLU A 3 1.06 -24.09 11.12
CA GLU A 3 1.90 -23.34 10.21
C GLU A 3 1.37 -21.92 10.01
N ILE A 4 2.28 -20.95 9.96
CA ILE A 4 1.97 -19.54 9.75
C ILE A 4 2.74 -19.04 8.54
N SER A 5 2.01 -18.60 7.52
CA SER A 5 2.56 -18.02 6.30
C SER A 5 2.73 -16.50 6.41
N PHE A 6 3.63 -15.95 5.60
CA PHE A 6 3.91 -14.52 5.57
C PHE A 6 3.70 -13.94 4.19
N ILE A 7 3.11 -12.76 4.16
CA ILE A 7 2.99 -11.92 2.98
C ILE A 7 3.99 -10.76 3.13
N ASP A 8 4.92 -10.63 2.20
CA ASP A 8 5.84 -9.50 2.22
C ASP A 8 5.21 -8.21 1.73
N THR A 9 5.51 -7.13 2.43
CA THR A 9 5.07 -5.77 2.08
C THR A 9 6.24 -4.82 1.85
N THR A 10 7.47 -5.28 1.96
CA THR A 10 8.70 -4.47 1.95
C THR A 10 8.80 -3.58 0.71
N LEU A 11 8.61 -4.18 -0.48
CA LEU A 11 8.81 -3.50 -1.76
C LEU A 11 7.62 -2.63 -2.19
N ARG A 12 6.51 -2.66 -1.46
CA ARG A 12 5.35 -1.81 -1.73
C ARG A 12 4.94 -0.98 -0.51
N ASP A 13 4.25 -1.56 0.49
CA ASP A 13 3.71 -0.79 1.62
C ASP A 13 4.81 -0.31 2.58
N GLY A 14 5.81 -1.15 2.84
CA GLY A 14 6.96 -0.80 3.67
C GLY A 14 7.71 0.41 3.11
N GLN A 15 8.08 0.38 1.84
CA GLN A 15 8.73 1.53 1.21
C GLN A 15 7.78 2.72 1.00
N GLN A 16 6.49 2.49 0.79
CA GLN A 16 5.51 3.58 0.71
C GLN A 16 5.43 4.31 2.05
N SER A 17 5.40 3.58 3.14
CA SER A 17 5.23 4.10 4.49
C SER A 17 6.47 4.83 5.03
N LEU A 18 7.67 4.35 4.71
CA LEU A 18 8.93 4.86 5.27
C LEU A 18 9.76 5.68 4.27
N TRP A 19 9.72 5.34 2.98
CA TRP A 19 10.51 5.97 1.94
C TRP A 19 9.68 6.65 0.85
N ALA A 20 8.37 6.83 1.08
CA ALA A 20 7.42 7.52 0.19
C ALA A 20 7.50 7.01 -1.26
N LEU A 21 7.64 5.69 -1.47
CA LEU A 21 7.88 5.04 -2.76
C LEU A 21 9.15 5.53 -3.48
N GLY A 22 10.16 5.95 -2.72
CA GLY A 22 11.43 6.47 -3.24
C GLY A 22 12.47 5.42 -3.58
N MET A 23 12.17 4.12 -3.39
CA MET A 23 13.09 3.04 -3.72
C MET A 23 13.21 2.87 -5.23
N LYS A 24 14.43 2.97 -5.75
CA LYS A 24 14.70 2.81 -7.18
C LYS A 24 14.63 1.36 -7.63
N THR A 25 14.38 1.18 -8.90
CA THR A 25 14.27 -0.14 -9.54
C THR A 25 15.49 -1.04 -9.29
N ASP A 26 16.69 -0.49 -9.39
CA ASP A 26 17.94 -1.26 -9.17
C ASP A 26 18.08 -1.74 -7.72
N ALA A 27 17.62 -0.95 -6.75
CA ALA A 27 17.62 -1.33 -5.35
C ALA A 27 16.68 -2.52 -5.08
N MET A 28 15.49 -2.51 -5.68
CA MET A 28 14.54 -3.63 -5.59
C MET A 28 15.08 -4.88 -6.30
N LEU A 29 15.61 -4.72 -7.51
CA LEU A 29 16.17 -5.82 -8.29
C LEU A 29 17.38 -6.47 -7.61
N GLY A 30 18.18 -5.68 -6.88
CA GLY A 30 19.34 -6.16 -6.14
C GLY A 30 19.01 -7.09 -4.97
N ALA A 31 17.80 -7.02 -4.41
CA ALA A 31 17.33 -7.88 -3.33
C ALA A 31 16.35 -8.98 -3.80
N ALA A 32 15.76 -8.83 -4.96
CA ALA A 32 14.60 -9.62 -5.39
C ALA A 32 14.85 -11.15 -5.34
N ALA A 33 15.96 -11.63 -5.91
CA ALA A 33 16.26 -13.06 -5.91
C ALA A 33 16.53 -13.64 -4.51
N GLN A 34 17.02 -12.81 -3.58
CA GLN A 34 17.19 -13.18 -2.18
C GLN A 34 15.84 -13.24 -1.48
N MET A 35 14.98 -12.25 -1.72
CA MET A 35 13.63 -12.19 -1.14
C MET A 35 12.78 -13.38 -1.58
N ASP A 36 12.93 -13.86 -2.83
CA ASP A 36 12.23 -15.03 -3.33
C ASP A 36 12.56 -16.33 -2.56
N ARG A 37 13.73 -16.39 -1.89
CA ARG A 37 14.18 -17.55 -1.09
C ARG A 37 13.77 -17.48 0.37
N ILE A 38 13.25 -16.36 0.85
CA ILE A 38 12.79 -16.21 2.25
C ILE A 38 11.60 -17.14 2.54
N GLY A 39 10.81 -17.49 1.52
CA GLY A 39 9.65 -18.38 1.70
C GLY A 39 8.34 -17.62 1.95
N PHE A 40 8.23 -16.39 1.49
CA PHE A 40 6.96 -15.68 1.49
C PHE A 40 5.91 -16.41 0.65
N GLU A 41 4.70 -16.55 1.15
CA GLU A 41 3.56 -17.08 0.39
C GLU A 41 3.26 -16.20 -0.83
N SER A 42 3.35 -14.90 -0.62
CA SER A 42 3.21 -13.90 -1.67
C SER A 42 3.80 -12.57 -1.23
N MET A 43 3.95 -11.66 -2.18
CA MET A 43 4.60 -10.38 -1.99
C MET A 43 3.80 -9.26 -2.65
N GLU A 44 3.65 -8.13 -1.96
CA GLU A 44 3.16 -6.90 -2.56
C GLU A 44 4.22 -6.29 -3.46
N PHE A 45 4.02 -6.44 -4.76
CA PHE A 45 5.01 -6.18 -5.79
C PHE A 45 4.80 -4.84 -6.50
N PHE A 46 3.55 -4.44 -6.69
CA PHE A 46 3.18 -3.27 -7.47
C PHE A 46 1.97 -2.52 -6.90
N VAL A 47 1.90 -1.24 -7.18
CA VAL A 47 0.74 -0.37 -6.96
C VAL A 47 0.73 0.73 -8.00
N SER A 48 -0.43 1.09 -8.53
CA SER A 48 -0.55 2.05 -9.64
C SER A 48 0.06 3.43 -9.35
N ILE A 49 0.07 3.86 -8.09
CA ILE A 49 0.70 5.14 -7.69
C ILE A 49 2.22 5.15 -7.91
N MET A 50 2.88 3.99 -7.99
CA MET A 50 4.29 3.89 -8.38
C MET A 50 4.52 4.51 -9.75
N ILE A 51 3.57 4.36 -10.70
CA ILE A 51 3.71 4.93 -12.05
C ILE A 51 3.95 6.44 -11.95
N LYS A 52 3.09 7.14 -11.21
CA LYS A 52 3.21 8.60 -11.03
C LYS A 52 4.52 8.99 -10.35
N LYS A 53 4.88 8.29 -9.27
CA LYS A 53 6.10 8.54 -8.49
C LYS A 53 7.36 8.30 -9.31
N TYR A 54 7.45 7.15 -9.95
CA TYR A 54 8.62 6.74 -10.72
C TYR A 54 8.86 7.68 -11.92
N VAL A 55 7.81 7.95 -12.69
CA VAL A 55 7.93 8.82 -13.86
C VAL A 55 8.26 10.26 -13.47
N ARG A 56 7.53 10.83 -12.49
CA ARG A 56 7.65 12.26 -12.18
C ARG A 56 8.85 12.60 -11.31
N GLU A 57 9.19 11.76 -10.35
CA GLU A 57 10.20 12.09 -9.35
C GLU A 57 11.49 11.29 -9.53
N LEU A 58 11.40 9.95 -9.65
CA LEU A 58 12.59 9.10 -9.78
C LEU A 58 13.18 9.11 -11.18
N LYS A 59 12.43 9.58 -12.18
CA LYS A 59 12.81 9.55 -13.60
C LYS A 59 13.13 8.14 -14.08
N GLU A 60 12.31 7.18 -13.65
CA GLU A 60 12.40 5.76 -14.03
C GLU A 60 11.10 5.28 -14.69
N ASN A 61 11.25 4.34 -15.63
CA ASN A 61 10.10 3.64 -16.20
C ASN A 61 9.74 2.44 -15.29
N PRO A 62 8.58 2.46 -14.60
CA PRO A 62 8.21 1.38 -13.67
C PRO A 62 8.00 0.02 -14.35
N TRP A 63 7.79 -0.02 -15.67
CA TRP A 63 7.70 -1.27 -16.41
C TRP A 63 9.02 -2.05 -16.44
N ILE A 64 10.17 -1.39 -16.21
CA ILE A 64 11.45 -2.08 -16.04
C ILE A 64 11.40 -2.95 -14.79
N TRP A 65 10.89 -2.40 -13.67
CA TRP A 65 10.66 -3.16 -12.45
C TRP A 65 9.73 -4.35 -12.70
N VAL A 66 8.59 -4.12 -13.36
CA VAL A 66 7.62 -5.20 -13.63
C VAL A 66 8.26 -6.32 -14.43
N ARG A 67 8.89 -6.00 -15.58
CA ARG A 67 9.50 -7.02 -16.48
C ARG A 67 10.64 -7.78 -15.83
N GLU A 68 11.58 -7.06 -15.22
CA GLU A 68 12.79 -7.69 -14.67
C GLU A 68 12.55 -8.28 -13.28
N GLY A 69 11.69 -7.67 -12.48
CA GLY A 69 11.34 -8.14 -11.14
C GLY A 69 10.63 -9.48 -11.19
N VAL A 70 9.60 -9.62 -12.03
CA VAL A 70 8.86 -10.88 -12.19
C VAL A 70 9.79 -12.05 -12.51
N GLN A 71 10.83 -11.83 -13.32
CA GLN A 71 11.79 -12.89 -13.68
C GLN A 71 12.65 -13.37 -12.48
N ARG A 72 12.76 -12.58 -11.44
CA ARG A 72 13.55 -12.90 -10.23
C ARG A 72 12.76 -13.61 -9.15
N PHE A 73 11.43 -13.50 -9.18
CA PHE A 73 10.53 -14.21 -8.27
C PHE A 73 10.00 -15.47 -8.97
N ARG A 74 10.47 -16.64 -8.52
CA ARG A 74 10.10 -17.95 -9.10
C ARG A 74 9.22 -18.78 -8.17
N HIS A 75 9.27 -18.49 -6.88
CA HIS A 75 8.58 -19.24 -5.84
C HIS A 75 7.49 -18.40 -5.16
N THR A 76 7.70 -17.11 -5.04
CA THR A 76 6.80 -16.17 -4.36
C THR A 76 5.75 -15.61 -5.32
N ARG A 77 4.47 -15.79 -5.04
CA ARG A 77 3.39 -15.21 -5.83
C ARG A 77 3.40 -13.67 -5.71
N LEU A 78 3.23 -12.97 -6.83
CA LEU A 78 3.28 -11.51 -6.86
C LEU A 78 1.88 -10.90 -6.79
N ARG A 79 1.74 -9.87 -5.97
CA ARG A 79 0.49 -9.13 -5.76
C ARG A 79 0.59 -7.70 -6.28
N ASN A 80 -0.42 -7.26 -7.01
CA ASN A 80 -0.72 -5.84 -7.17
C ASN A 80 -1.49 -5.32 -5.94
N HIS A 81 -1.42 -4.03 -5.64
CA HIS A 81 -2.35 -3.36 -4.74
C HIS A 81 -3.17 -2.34 -5.51
N GLY A 82 -4.45 -2.63 -5.67
CA GLY A 82 -5.41 -1.81 -6.42
C GLY A 82 -6.39 -2.67 -7.20
N GLY A 83 -7.50 -2.06 -7.60
CA GLY A 83 -8.57 -2.69 -8.35
C GLY A 83 -9.00 -1.85 -9.55
N LEU A 84 -10.20 -2.10 -10.04
CA LEU A 84 -10.78 -1.43 -11.21
C LEU A 84 -11.57 -0.16 -10.87
N HIS A 85 -11.84 0.09 -9.59
CA HIS A 85 -12.61 1.27 -9.15
C HIS A 85 -11.74 2.44 -8.69
N GLY A 86 -10.43 2.27 -8.67
CA GLY A 86 -9.46 3.26 -8.25
C GLY A 86 -9.61 3.65 -6.77
N SER A 87 -8.53 3.59 -6.02
CA SER A 87 -8.46 4.13 -4.66
C SER A 87 -7.89 5.55 -4.65
N GLY A 88 -7.83 6.19 -5.80
CA GLY A 88 -7.26 7.52 -5.93
C GLY A 88 -8.14 8.56 -5.27
N ALA A 89 -7.54 9.59 -4.75
CA ALA A 89 -8.00 10.78 -4.05
C ALA A 89 -9.40 11.34 -4.43
N MET A 90 -10.47 10.50 -4.34
CA MET A 90 -11.82 10.88 -4.79
C MET A 90 -11.83 11.36 -6.25
N GLU A 91 -10.89 10.86 -7.05
CA GLU A 91 -10.80 11.02 -8.50
C GLU A 91 -11.01 9.66 -9.15
N LYS A 92 -11.86 9.57 -10.17
CA LYS A 92 -12.06 8.35 -10.93
C LYS A 92 -11.12 8.34 -12.13
N LEU A 93 -10.21 7.38 -12.16
CA LEU A 93 -9.50 7.04 -13.40
C LEU A 93 -10.44 6.25 -14.32
N PRO A 94 -10.28 6.34 -15.65
CA PRO A 94 -11.09 5.55 -16.57
C PRO A 94 -11.00 4.05 -16.25
N HIS A 95 -12.15 3.41 -16.05
CA HIS A 95 -12.23 1.97 -15.76
C HIS A 95 -11.49 1.13 -16.81
N ALA A 96 -11.62 1.50 -18.10
CA ALA A 96 -10.92 0.87 -19.20
C ALA A 96 -9.39 0.91 -19.05
N ALA A 97 -8.82 2.00 -18.54
CA ALA A 97 -7.38 2.11 -18.30
C ALA A 97 -6.92 1.26 -17.10
N MET A 98 -7.74 1.18 -16.03
CA MET A 98 -7.43 0.32 -14.88
C MET A 98 -7.51 -1.16 -15.26
N LYS A 99 -8.49 -1.54 -16.09
CA LYS A 99 -8.60 -2.90 -16.63
C LYS A 99 -7.38 -3.23 -17.51
N LEU A 100 -6.97 -2.33 -18.41
CA LEU A 100 -5.77 -2.50 -19.22
C LEU A 100 -4.51 -2.69 -18.35
N LEU A 101 -4.37 -1.94 -17.23
CA LEU A 101 -3.27 -2.13 -16.29
C LEU A 101 -3.28 -3.54 -15.69
N ALA A 102 -4.46 -4.02 -15.25
CA ALA A 102 -4.60 -5.36 -14.70
C ALA A 102 -4.26 -6.44 -15.73
N GLU A 103 -4.74 -6.32 -16.98
CA GLU A 103 -4.43 -7.22 -18.09
C GLU A 103 -2.92 -7.26 -18.39
N ARG A 104 -2.25 -6.10 -18.39
CA ARG A 104 -0.80 -6.02 -18.58
C ARG A 104 -0.05 -6.70 -17.42
N LEU A 105 -0.44 -6.46 -16.17
CA LEU A 105 0.17 -7.11 -15.00
C LEU A 105 0.00 -8.64 -15.05
N VAL A 106 -1.18 -9.14 -15.40
CA VAL A 106 -1.43 -10.58 -15.59
C VAL A 106 -0.53 -11.16 -16.68
N SER A 107 -0.38 -10.46 -17.82
CA SER A 107 0.48 -10.92 -18.92
C SER A 107 1.96 -11.04 -18.52
N TYR A 108 2.39 -10.35 -17.47
CA TYR A 108 3.71 -10.50 -16.86
C TYR A 108 3.78 -11.54 -15.74
N GLY A 109 2.65 -12.10 -15.28
CA GLY A 109 2.61 -13.12 -14.23
C GLY A 109 2.21 -12.58 -12.84
N VAL A 110 1.77 -11.33 -12.73
CA VAL A 110 1.19 -10.79 -11.49
C VAL A 110 -0.30 -11.14 -11.47
N THR A 111 -0.64 -12.26 -10.81
CA THR A 111 -1.98 -12.87 -10.86
C THR A 111 -2.81 -12.70 -9.60
N LEU A 112 -2.30 -11.96 -8.63
CA LEU A 112 -3.03 -11.57 -7.41
C LEU A 112 -3.17 -10.06 -7.35
N THR A 113 -4.32 -9.59 -6.87
CA THR A 113 -4.48 -8.18 -6.47
C THR A 113 -5.17 -8.07 -5.13
N ARG A 114 -4.83 -7.02 -4.39
CA ARG A 114 -5.51 -6.65 -3.16
C ARG A 114 -6.22 -5.31 -3.36
N THR A 115 -7.55 -5.33 -3.39
CA THR A 115 -8.38 -4.15 -3.61
C THR A 115 -8.98 -3.62 -2.31
N SER A 116 -9.34 -2.34 -2.32
CA SER A 116 -9.94 -1.65 -1.19
C SER A 116 -11.17 -0.88 -1.63
N ASN A 117 -12.30 -1.12 -0.96
CA ASN A 117 -13.36 -0.12 -0.88
C ASN A 117 -13.21 0.62 0.46
N CYS A 118 -12.96 1.94 0.42
CA CYS A 118 -12.62 2.71 1.62
C CYS A 118 -13.78 2.84 2.63
N TRP A 119 -14.99 2.42 2.25
CA TRP A 119 -16.19 2.42 3.10
C TRP A 119 -16.60 1.02 3.56
N ASN A 120 -15.86 -0.04 3.22
CA ASN A 120 -16.25 -1.44 3.39
C ASN A 120 -17.59 -1.77 2.70
N ASP A 121 -17.89 -1.17 1.55
CA ASP A 121 -19.05 -1.53 0.73
C ASP A 121 -18.67 -2.63 -0.27
N PHE A 122 -18.90 -3.88 0.11
CA PHE A 122 -18.53 -5.04 -0.70
C PHE A 122 -19.47 -5.26 -1.89
N ALA A 123 -20.68 -4.67 -1.87
CA ALA A 123 -21.57 -4.74 -3.01
C ALA A 123 -20.96 -4.02 -4.24
N GLU A 124 -20.24 -2.92 -4.00
CA GLU A 124 -19.53 -2.19 -5.07
C GLU A 124 -18.36 -2.97 -5.65
N LEU A 125 -17.77 -3.92 -4.90
CA LEU A 125 -16.63 -4.72 -5.35
C LEU A 125 -17.05 -6.01 -6.09
N ARG A 126 -18.32 -6.40 -6.06
CA ARG A 126 -18.78 -7.66 -6.64
C ARG A 126 -18.41 -7.82 -8.12
N GLN A 127 -18.74 -6.82 -8.92
CA GLN A 127 -18.44 -6.84 -10.36
C GLN A 127 -16.93 -6.80 -10.60
N GLU A 128 -16.19 -5.98 -9.86
CA GLU A 128 -14.73 -5.91 -9.95
C GLU A 128 -14.05 -7.27 -9.70
N VAL A 129 -14.48 -8.01 -8.67
CA VAL A 129 -13.94 -9.35 -8.38
C VAL A 129 -14.21 -10.32 -9.53
N GLN A 130 -15.37 -10.24 -10.17
CA GLN A 130 -15.71 -11.08 -11.32
C GLN A 130 -14.89 -10.70 -12.56
N ASP A 131 -14.76 -9.42 -12.86
CA ASP A 131 -14.03 -8.92 -14.01
C ASP A 131 -12.53 -9.24 -13.92
N LEU A 132 -11.94 -9.04 -12.72
CA LEU A 132 -10.54 -9.40 -12.46
C LEU A 132 -10.30 -10.90 -12.61
N ARG A 133 -11.20 -11.73 -12.08
CA ARG A 133 -11.11 -13.18 -12.25
C ARG A 133 -11.22 -13.57 -13.73
N GLY A 134 -12.07 -12.89 -14.51
CA GLY A 134 -12.22 -13.11 -15.96
C GLY A 134 -10.95 -12.87 -16.76
N ILE A 135 -10.05 -12.02 -16.29
CA ILE A 135 -8.74 -11.77 -16.91
C ILE A 135 -7.59 -12.57 -16.27
N GLY A 136 -7.90 -13.49 -15.31
CA GLY A 136 -6.88 -14.33 -14.66
C GLY A 136 -6.23 -13.72 -13.42
N MET A 137 -6.83 -12.71 -12.81
CA MET A 137 -6.33 -12.08 -11.59
C MET A 137 -7.26 -12.41 -10.40
N GLU A 138 -6.76 -13.13 -9.43
CA GLU A 138 -7.50 -13.41 -8.19
C GLU A 138 -7.46 -12.20 -7.25
N THR A 139 -8.57 -11.97 -6.55
CA THR A 139 -8.77 -10.75 -5.78
C THR A 139 -8.83 -11.03 -4.27
N ILE A 140 -8.00 -10.32 -3.52
CA ILE A 140 -8.08 -10.19 -2.06
C ILE A 140 -8.82 -8.89 -1.77
N VAL A 141 -9.87 -8.94 -0.95
CA VAL A 141 -10.64 -7.74 -0.57
C VAL A 141 -10.28 -7.29 0.84
N ASN A 142 -10.04 -5.99 1.03
CA ASN A 142 -9.74 -5.44 2.34
C ASN A 142 -11.02 -5.24 3.15
N LEU A 143 -11.07 -5.79 4.37
CA LEU A 143 -11.98 -5.40 5.44
C LEU A 143 -11.22 -4.42 6.34
N ILE A 144 -11.50 -3.13 6.19
CA ILE A 144 -10.69 -2.07 6.81
C ILE A 144 -11.18 -1.79 8.22
N TYR A 145 -10.26 -1.82 9.18
CA TYR A 145 -10.51 -1.56 10.59
C TYR A 145 -10.44 -0.07 10.93
N THR A 146 -11.33 0.36 11.79
CA THR A 146 -11.35 1.69 12.42
C THR A 146 -12.14 1.60 13.74
N VAL A 147 -11.98 2.58 14.61
CA VAL A 147 -12.66 2.65 15.91
C VAL A 147 -13.69 3.76 15.90
N SER A 148 -14.93 3.45 16.24
CA SER A 148 -16.00 4.43 16.51
C SER A 148 -17.19 3.73 17.18
N PRO A 149 -18.21 4.47 17.68
CA PRO A 149 -19.43 3.87 18.20
C PRO A 149 -20.17 2.96 17.21
N ARG A 150 -19.98 3.20 15.89
CA ARG A 150 -20.59 2.43 14.80
C ARG A 150 -19.85 1.12 14.52
N HIS A 151 -18.52 1.11 14.60
CA HIS A 151 -17.67 0.00 14.17
C HIS A 151 -17.52 -1.06 15.27
N THR A 152 -18.62 -1.72 15.60
CA THR A 152 -18.75 -2.79 16.61
C THR A 152 -18.35 -4.16 16.05
N ASP A 153 -18.31 -5.21 16.90
CA ASP A 153 -18.11 -6.59 16.44
C ASP A 153 -19.22 -7.03 15.48
N ALA A 154 -20.46 -6.65 15.75
CA ALA A 154 -21.61 -6.94 14.87
C ALA A 154 -21.46 -6.28 13.49
N TYR A 155 -20.93 -5.05 13.43
CA TYR A 155 -20.61 -4.40 12.17
C TYR A 155 -19.58 -5.23 11.38
N TYR A 156 -18.46 -5.59 12.00
CA TYR A 156 -17.40 -6.35 11.32
C TYR A 156 -17.84 -7.77 10.94
N ALA A 157 -18.66 -8.43 11.76
CA ALA A 157 -19.27 -9.72 11.44
C ALA A 157 -20.14 -9.62 10.18
N THR A 158 -20.97 -8.59 10.09
CA THR A 158 -21.78 -8.33 8.90
C THR A 158 -20.92 -8.06 7.68
N LYS A 159 -19.91 -7.20 7.81
CA LYS A 159 -18.99 -6.87 6.72
C LYS A 159 -18.14 -8.06 6.26
N ALA A 160 -17.71 -8.94 7.17
CA ALA A 160 -17.03 -10.17 6.81
C ALA A 160 -17.92 -11.11 6.00
N ARG A 161 -19.21 -11.23 6.35
CA ARG A 161 -20.19 -12.01 5.59
C ARG A 161 -20.46 -11.41 4.21
N GLU A 162 -20.60 -10.09 4.10
CA GLU A 162 -20.74 -9.38 2.83
C GLU A 162 -19.51 -9.59 1.94
N ALA A 163 -18.30 -9.48 2.52
CA ALA A 163 -17.04 -9.73 1.82
C ALA A 163 -16.94 -11.18 1.32
N ALA A 164 -17.29 -12.15 2.15
CA ALA A 164 -17.30 -13.55 1.74
C ALA A 164 -18.34 -13.82 0.63
N GLY A 165 -19.49 -13.15 0.68
CA GLY A 165 -20.58 -13.28 -0.30
C GLY A 165 -20.27 -12.80 -1.72
N ILE A 166 -19.15 -12.11 -1.94
CA ILE A 166 -18.65 -11.79 -3.29
C ILE A 166 -17.60 -12.78 -3.79
N ASN A 167 -17.32 -13.84 -3.01
CA ASN A 167 -16.42 -14.92 -3.35
C ASN A 167 -15.00 -14.47 -3.77
N PRO A 168 -14.27 -13.69 -2.93
CA PRO A 168 -12.89 -13.31 -3.20
C PRO A 168 -11.94 -14.49 -2.96
N TYR A 169 -10.68 -14.37 -3.42
CA TYR A 169 -9.62 -15.32 -3.06
C TYR A 169 -9.34 -15.34 -1.55
N ARG A 170 -9.30 -14.13 -0.93
CA ARG A 170 -9.15 -13.94 0.53
C ARG A 170 -9.81 -12.64 0.98
N ILE A 171 -10.05 -12.57 2.29
CA ILE A 171 -10.35 -11.32 2.98
C ILE A 171 -9.10 -10.89 3.73
N CYS A 172 -8.64 -9.65 3.52
CA CYS A 172 -7.57 -9.05 4.28
C CYS A 172 -8.17 -8.16 5.38
N PHE A 173 -8.13 -8.60 6.63
CA PHE A 173 -8.44 -7.73 7.77
C PHE A 173 -7.31 -6.70 7.89
N LYS A 174 -7.64 -5.42 7.68
CA LYS A 174 -6.65 -4.36 7.46
C LYS A 174 -6.76 -3.25 8.50
N ASP A 175 -5.79 -3.18 9.41
CA ASP A 175 -5.63 -2.12 10.41
C ASP A 175 -4.57 -1.10 9.95
N VAL A 176 -4.98 -0.13 9.15
CA VAL A 176 -4.09 0.94 8.62
C VAL A 176 -3.65 1.90 9.72
N GLY A 177 -4.50 2.12 10.72
CA GLY A 177 -4.21 3.02 11.83
C GLY A 177 -3.30 2.43 12.89
N GLY A 178 -3.15 1.10 12.93
CA GLY A 178 -2.51 0.41 14.05
C GLY A 178 -3.32 0.54 15.34
N LEU A 179 -4.65 0.57 15.23
CA LEU A 179 -5.58 0.90 16.30
C LEU A 179 -6.15 -0.35 17.02
N LEU A 180 -5.95 -1.54 16.46
CA LEU A 180 -6.38 -2.76 17.12
C LEU A 180 -5.57 -2.96 18.40
N THR A 181 -6.27 -3.29 19.49
CA THR A 181 -5.62 -3.72 20.73
C THR A 181 -5.73 -5.23 20.89
N PRO A 182 -4.84 -5.87 21.70
CA PRO A 182 -4.95 -7.31 21.97
C PRO A 182 -6.28 -7.70 22.59
N GLU A 183 -6.87 -6.87 23.47
CA GLU A 183 -8.18 -7.10 24.07
C GLU A 183 -9.28 -7.11 23.01
N ARG A 184 -9.23 -6.13 22.09
CA ARG A 184 -10.20 -6.01 21.02
C ARG A 184 -10.06 -7.15 20.00
N ALA A 185 -8.82 -7.63 19.75
CA ALA A 185 -8.55 -8.75 18.85
C ALA A 185 -9.24 -10.03 19.32
N ARG A 186 -9.35 -10.26 20.64
CA ARG A 186 -9.95 -11.49 21.22
C ARG A 186 -11.43 -11.65 20.90
N SER A 187 -12.17 -10.56 20.78
CA SER A 187 -13.60 -10.60 20.40
C SER A 187 -13.79 -10.46 18.88
N LEU A 188 -13.04 -9.57 18.26
CA LEU A 188 -13.24 -9.19 16.88
C LEU A 188 -12.75 -10.25 15.88
N ILE A 189 -11.58 -10.86 16.10
CA ILE A 189 -11.02 -11.83 15.16
C ILE A 189 -11.93 -13.08 15.06
N PRO A 190 -12.42 -13.70 16.16
CA PRO A 190 -13.40 -14.79 16.06
C PRO A 190 -14.69 -14.38 15.33
N ALA A 191 -15.20 -13.17 15.58
CA ALA A 191 -16.41 -12.68 14.91
C ALA A 191 -16.21 -12.55 13.39
N ILE A 192 -15.05 -12.07 12.95
CA ILE A 192 -14.70 -12.00 11.52
C ILE A 192 -14.59 -13.41 10.92
N LEU A 193 -13.81 -14.31 11.56
CA LEU A 193 -13.57 -15.66 11.04
C LEU A 193 -14.85 -16.49 10.92
N GLN A 194 -15.72 -16.44 11.92
CA GLN A 194 -17.02 -17.15 11.88
C GLN A 194 -17.90 -16.66 10.73
N ASN A 195 -17.84 -15.39 10.37
CA ASN A 195 -18.67 -14.80 9.33
C ASN A 195 -18.01 -14.76 7.94
N ALA A 196 -16.69 -14.96 7.85
CA ALA A 196 -15.99 -15.17 6.59
C ALA A 196 -16.26 -16.56 5.98
N GLY A 197 -16.80 -17.49 6.78
CA GLY A 197 -17.12 -18.87 6.33
C GLY A 197 -15.88 -19.59 5.84
N ALA A 198 -15.93 -20.13 4.61
CA ALA A 198 -14.82 -20.86 4.01
C ALA A 198 -13.75 -19.92 3.36
N VAL A 199 -13.99 -18.62 3.26
CA VAL A 199 -13.02 -17.68 2.68
C VAL A 199 -11.89 -17.44 3.66
N PRO A 200 -10.61 -17.71 3.29
CA PRO A 200 -9.49 -17.51 4.18
C PRO A 200 -9.31 -16.03 4.54
N VAL A 201 -8.87 -15.76 5.78
CA VAL A 201 -8.61 -14.39 6.25
C VAL A 201 -7.12 -14.23 6.50
N GLU A 202 -6.54 -13.16 5.96
CA GLU A 202 -5.19 -12.71 6.26
C GLU A 202 -5.23 -11.41 7.07
N TYR A 203 -4.16 -11.10 7.82
CA TYR A 203 -4.13 -9.91 8.67
C TYR A 203 -2.97 -8.99 8.31
N HIS A 204 -3.32 -7.72 8.10
CA HIS A 204 -2.41 -6.62 7.79
C HIS A 204 -2.59 -5.49 8.82
N ALA A 205 -1.52 -5.11 9.50
CA ALA A 205 -1.53 -3.99 10.42
C ALA A 205 -0.30 -3.11 10.29
N HIS A 206 -0.48 -1.80 10.47
CA HIS A 206 0.62 -0.85 10.63
C HIS A 206 1.04 -0.73 12.11
N CYS A 207 2.31 -0.39 12.36
CA CYS A 207 2.88 -0.31 13.70
C CYS A 207 2.76 1.08 14.33
N ASN A 208 1.82 1.91 13.87
CA ASN A 208 1.70 3.32 14.27
C ASN A 208 1.57 3.53 15.79
N ASN A 209 1.14 2.50 16.52
CA ASN A 209 0.89 2.58 17.97
C ASN A 209 1.62 1.48 18.77
N GLY A 210 2.61 0.82 18.17
CA GLY A 210 3.45 -0.19 18.80
C GLY A 210 2.77 -1.53 19.13
N LEU A 211 1.45 -1.68 18.92
CA LEU A 211 0.67 -2.86 19.32
C LEU A 211 0.56 -3.95 18.25
N ALA A 212 0.89 -3.66 16.99
CA ALA A 212 0.60 -4.55 15.86
C ALA A 212 1.17 -5.96 16.02
N THR A 213 2.41 -6.12 16.54
CA THR A 213 3.01 -7.44 16.79
C THR A 213 2.22 -8.25 17.82
N LEU A 214 1.77 -7.61 18.90
CA LEU A 214 0.93 -8.27 19.93
C LEU A 214 -0.42 -8.68 19.35
N CYS A 215 -1.02 -7.82 18.53
CA CYS A 215 -2.27 -8.12 17.84
C CYS A 215 -2.12 -9.27 16.83
N TYR A 216 -0.95 -9.40 16.17
CA TYR A 216 -0.66 -10.55 15.30
C TYR A 216 -0.62 -11.85 16.08
N ILE A 217 0.06 -11.86 17.23
CA ILE A 217 0.12 -13.05 18.11
C ILE A 217 -1.29 -13.44 18.57
N GLU A 218 -2.08 -12.46 18.99
CA GLU A 218 -3.45 -12.70 19.42
C GLU A 218 -4.32 -13.23 18.27
N ALA A 219 -4.19 -12.64 17.06
CA ALA A 219 -4.91 -13.10 15.87
C ALA A 219 -4.56 -14.55 15.49
N VAL A 220 -3.29 -14.96 15.61
CA VAL A 220 -2.85 -16.33 15.37
C VAL A 220 -3.46 -17.31 16.36
N LYS A 221 -3.55 -16.94 17.65
CA LYS A 221 -4.24 -17.77 18.66
C LYS A 221 -5.69 -18.04 18.28
N HIS A 222 -6.35 -17.07 17.67
CA HIS A 222 -7.74 -17.16 17.24
C HIS A 222 -7.95 -17.71 15.83
N GLY A 223 -6.90 -18.09 15.11
CA GLY A 223 -7.05 -18.86 13.86
C GLY A 223 -6.52 -18.20 12.59
N ILE A 224 -6.04 -16.95 12.63
CA ILE A 224 -5.35 -16.36 11.49
C ILE A 224 -4.03 -17.10 11.25
N THR A 225 -3.75 -17.45 9.98
CA THR A 225 -2.55 -18.19 9.59
C THR A 225 -1.68 -17.45 8.56
N ALA A 226 -2.12 -16.29 8.07
CA ALA A 226 -1.42 -15.50 7.08
C ALA A 226 -1.26 -14.05 7.56
N LEU A 227 -0.02 -13.58 7.68
CA LEU A 227 0.34 -12.29 8.29
C LEU A 227 1.17 -11.45 7.33
N HIS A 228 0.84 -10.16 7.25
CA HIS A 228 1.62 -9.19 6.49
C HIS A 228 2.79 -8.66 7.31
N THR A 229 4.00 -8.80 6.79
CA THR A 229 5.23 -8.34 7.45
C THR A 229 6.14 -7.61 6.48
N ALA A 230 7.11 -6.88 7.02
CA ALA A 230 8.17 -6.29 6.22
C ALA A 230 9.54 -6.69 6.75
N VAL A 231 10.54 -6.67 5.85
CA VAL A 231 11.95 -6.88 6.20
C VAL A 231 12.55 -5.56 6.71
N PRO A 232 13.29 -5.54 7.83
CA PRO A 232 14.04 -4.35 8.23
C PRO A 232 15.01 -3.90 7.12
N PRO A 233 15.29 -2.60 7.00
CA PRO A 233 14.86 -1.47 7.81
C PRO A 233 13.47 -0.92 7.48
N LEU A 234 12.71 -1.58 6.59
CA LEU A 234 11.41 -1.13 6.09
C LEU A 234 10.23 -1.67 6.92
N ALA A 235 10.51 -2.25 8.08
CA ALA A 235 9.53 -2.74 9.05
C ALA A 235 9.38 -1.78 10.24
N ASN A 236 8.28 -1.90 10.99
CA ASN A 236 7.93 -1.08 12.16
C ASN A 236 7.64 0.40 11.83
N ALA A 237 7.61 1.27 12.82
CA ALA A 237 7.18 2.66 12.69
C ALA A 237 5.80 2.76 12.02
N SER A 238 5.67 3.49 10.90
CA SER A 238 4.43 3.56 10.12
C SER A 238 4.25 2.39 9.12
N SER A 239 5.15 1.42 9.11
CA SER A 239 5.10 0.21 8.28
C SER A 239 4.51 -0.98 9.06
N GLN A 240 4.63 -2.18 8.49
CA GLN A 240 4.16 -3.42 9.07
C GLN A 240 5.17 -4.00 10.07
N PRO A 241 4.76 -4.94 10.94
CA PRO A 241 5.66 -5.62 11.86
C PRO A 241 6.85 -6.29 11.15
N SER A 242 8.01 -6.29 11.83
CA SER A 242 9.18 -6.99 11.36
C SER A 242 8.94 -8.49 11.30
N ILE A 243 9.20 -9.09 10.13
CA ILE A 243 9.12 -10.55 9.95
C ILE A 243 9.98 -11.30 10.98
N VAL A 244 11.17 -10.80 11.29
CA VAL A 244 12.09 -11.41 12.27
C VAL A 244 11.43 -11.46 13.66
N ASN A 245 10.85 -10.34 14.10
CA ASN A 245 10.20 -10.28 15.41
C ASN A 245 8.97 -11.17 15.47
N VAL A 246 8.12 -11.13 14.44
CA VAL A 246 6.89 -11.93 14.40
C VAL A 246 7.22 -13.42 14.37
N ALA A 247 8.11 -13.87 13.47
CA ALA A 247 8.51 -15.27 13.35
C ALA A 247 9.11 -15.80 14.66
N ARG A 248 10.02 -15.03 15.28
CA ARG A 248 10.65 -15.43 16.54
C ARG A 248 9.66 -15.60 17.69
N ASN A 249 8.72 -14.65 17.85
CA ASN A 249 7.69 -14.73 18.88
C ASN A 249 6.74 -15.90 18.63
N LEU A 250 6.30 -16.12 17.40
CA LEU A 250 5.44 -17.26 17.05
C LEU A 250 6.11 -18.62 17.32
N ARG A 251 7.40 -18.73 16.99
CA ARG A 251 8.19 -19.97 17.27
C ARG A 251 8.31 -20.23 18.76
N ALA A 252 8.56 -19.19 19.57
CA ALA A 252 8.61 -19.29 21.03
C ALA A 252 7.25 -19.72 21.63
N LEU A 253 6.15 -19.44 20.93
CA LEU A 253 4.79 -19.85 21.33
C LEU A 253 4.36 -21.22 20.75
N GLY A 254 5.26 -21.95 20.08
CA GLY A 254 4.99 -23.30 19.56
C GLY A 254 4.31 -23.33 18.19
N TYR A 255 4.30 -22.24 17.43
CA TYR A 255 3.88 -22.23 16.03
C TYR A 255 5.05 -22.51 15.08
N THR A 256 4.73 -22.81 13.82
CA THR A 256 5.72 -23.06 12.75
C THR A 256 5.68 -21.91 11.73
N PRO A 257 6.49 -20.83 11.89
CA PRO A 257 6.63 -19.80 10.88
C PRO A 257 7.26 -20.38 9.60
N LEU A 258 6.58 -20.23 8.47
CA LEU A 258 7.06 -20.68 7.16
C LEU A 258 8.00 -19.63 6.56
N VAL A 259 9.20 -19.54 7.09
CA VAL A 259 10.21 -18.55 6.69
C VAL A 259 11.62 -19.09 6.87
N ASN A 260 12.49 -18.82 5.87
CA ASN A 260 13.93 -19.07 5.95
C ASN A 260 14.62 -17.82 6.49
N GLU A 261 14.99 -17.82 7.76
CA GLU A 261 15.60 -16.66 8.44
C GLU A 261 17.00 -16.34 7.93
N ASP A 262 17.75 -17.33 7.43
CA ASP A 262 19.10 -17.12 6.89
C ASP A 262 19.08 -16.23 5.64
N GLU A 263 17.98 -16.25 4.89
CA GLU A 263 17.80 -15.44 3.69
C GLU A 263 17.33 -14.01 4.01
N ILE A 264 16.85 -13.72 5.24
CA ILE A 264 16.38 -12.39 5.64
C ILE A 264 17.56 -11.43 5.85
N LYS A 265 18.60 -11.88 6.55
CA LYS A 265 19.74 -11.04 6.93
C LYS A 265 20.42 -10.34 5.74
N PRO A 266 20.73 -11.02 4.62
CA PRO A 266 21.28 -10.35 3.45
C PRO A 266 20.39 -9.27 2.85
N VAL A 267 19.06 -9.46 2.88
CA VAL A 267 18.08 -8.45 2.42
C VAL A 267 18.05 -7.24 3.36
N GLU A 268 18.05 -7.48 4.66
CA GLU A 268 18.15 -6.42 5.69
C GLU A 268 19.45 -5.60 5.52
N GLU A 269 20.58 -6.26 5.34
CA GLU A 269 21.87 -5.60 5.10
C GLU A 269 21.85 -4.75 3.83
N HIS A 270 21.26 -5.26 2.74
CA HIS A 270 21.13 -4.56 1.47
C HIS A 270 20.34 -3.25 1.64
N PHE A 271 19.12 -3.31 2.19
CA PHE A 271 18.30 -2.11 2.37
C PHE A 271 18.82 -1.18 3.46
N THR A 272 19.46 -1.72 4.50
CA THR A 272 20.12 -0.90 5.54
C THR A 272 21.31 -0.11 4.98
N ALA A 273 22.10 -0.70 4.09
CA ALA A 273 23.17 0.00 3.42
C ALA A 273 22.66 1.16 2.54
N ILE A 274 21.55 0.94 1.83
CA ILE A 274 20.87 1.99 1.04
C ILE A 274 20.35 3.09 1.97
N ALA A 275 19.63 2.72 3.03
CA ALA A 275 19.08 3.68 3.98
C ALA A 275 20.15 4.58 4.59
N LYS A 276 21.26 4.00 5.04
CA LYS A 276 22.39 4.76 5.62
C LYS A 276 23.07 5.66 4.61
N ARG A 277 23.28 5.19 3.37
CA ARG A 277 23.91 5.97 2.31
C ARG A 277 23.07 7.18 1.91
N ASP A 278 21.75 6.99 1.78
CA ASP A 278 20.84 7.99 1.20
C ASP A 278 20.09 8.79 2.28
N GLY A 279 20.39 8.57 3.58
CA GLY A 279 19.74 9.26 4.70
C GLY A 279 18.26 8.93 4.83
N LEU A 280 17.85 7.70 4.43
CA LEU A 280 16.44 7.28 4.46
C LEU A 280 16.06 6.75 5.84
N ALA A 281 14.77 6.79 6.14
CA ALA A 281 14.24 6.33 7.42
C ALA A 281 14.51 4.84 7.67
N ILE A 282 14.91 4.51 8.88
CA ILE A 282 15.00 3.14 9.41
C ILE A 282 13.86 2.96 10.40
N GLY A 283 12.97 2.02 10.11
CA GLY A 283 11.80 1.76 10.92
C GLY A 283 12.15 1.26 12.32
N LYS A 284 11.70 2.01 13.33
CA LYS A 284 11.82 1.68 14.76
C LYS A 284 10.45 1.53 15.38
N PRO A 285 10.27 0.68 16.39
CA PRO A 285 9.00 0.60 17.11
C PRO A 285 8.60 1.97 17.65
N PHE A 286 7.32 2.34 17.47
CA PHE A 286 6.74 3.51 18.11
C PHE A 286 6.28 3.17 19.50
N ALA A 287 6.30 4.18 20.39
CA ALA A 287 5.64 4.12 21.68
C ALA A 287 4.10 4.15 21.50
N TYR A 288 3.40 3.59 22.48
CA TYR A 288 1.95 3.69 22.55
C TYR A 288 1.52 5.16 22.75
N ASP A 289 0.57 5.61 21.92
CA ASP A 289 0.00 6.95 21.99
C ASP A 289 -1.54 6.88 21.95
N ILE A 290 -2.16 7.14 23.11
CA ILE A 290 -3.61 7.12 23.28
C ILE A 290 -4.32 8.18 22.40
N SER A 291 -3.65 9.28 22.06
CA SER A 291 -4.24 10.37 21.27
C SER A 291 -4.63 9.92 19.86
N GLN A 292 -3.96 8.89 19.34
CA GLN A 292 -4.28 8.32 18.03
C GLN A 292 -5.69 7.74 17.95
N TYR A 293 -6.24 7.28 19.07
CA TYR A 293 -7.62 6.76 19.10
C TYR A 293 -8.68 7.87 18.97
N SER A 294 -8.33 9.10 19.30
CA SER A 294 -9.22 10.26 19.15
C SER A 294 -9.35 10.70 17.70
N HIS A 295 -8.24 11.07 17.05
CA HIS A 295 -8.27 11.61 15.67
C HIS A 295 -8.13 10.53 14.60
N GLN A 296 -7.48 9.40 14.87
CA GLN A 296 -7.22 8.26 13.98
C GLN A 296 -6.58 8.65 12.63
N VAL A 297 -5.88 9.78 12.60
CA VAL A 297 -5.20 10.27 11.39
C VAL A 297 -3.91 9.47 11.21
N PRO A 298 -3.71 8.82 10.04
CA PRO A 298 -2.48 8.07 9.77
C PRO A 298 -1.24 8.97 9.79
N GLY A 299 -0.11 8.43 10.26
CA GLY A 299 1.14 9.19 10.44
C GLY A 299 1.62 9.93 9.20
N GLY A 300 1.49 9.32 8.01
CA GLY A 300 1.82 9.98 6.74
C GLY A 300 0.93 11.19 6.43
N VAL A 301 -0.35 11.15 6.83
CA VAL A 301 -1.28 12.28 6.67
C VAL A 301 -0.94 13.39 7.64
N ILE A 302 -0.56 13.07 8.89
CA ILE A 302 -0.09 14.06 9.87
C ILE A 302 1.17 14.78 9.37
N SER A 303 2.13 14.05 8.82
CA SER A 303 3.36 14.63 8.27
C SER A 303 3.07 15.60 7.12
N ASN A 304 2.15 15.24 6.23
CA ASN A 304 1.72 16.09 5.13
C ASN A 304 0.97 17.34 5.64
N LEU A 305 0.03 17.17 6.57
CA LEU A 305 -0.70 18.28 7.21
C LEU A 305 0.28 19.27 7.86
N ARG A 306 1.23 18.78 8.66
CA ARG A 306 2.26 19.62 9.29
C ARG A 306 3.03 20.42 8.26
N HIS A 307 3.44 19.80 7.16
CA HIS A 307 4.13 20.50 6.07
C HIS A 307 3.26 21.61 5.46
N GLN A 308 1.98 21.31 5.16
CA GLN A 308 1.05 22.28 4.59
C GLN A 308 0.80 23.46 5.55
N LEU A 309 0.59 23.20 6.84
CA LEU A 309 0.44 24.25 7.85
C LEU A 309 1.71 25.09 7.99
N ARG A 310 2.90 24.49 7.91
CA ARG A 310 4.18 25.22 7.93
C ARG A 310 4.32 26.16 6.74
N VAL A 311 3.96 25.72 5.54
CA VAL A 311 4.03 26.56 4.32
C VAL A 311 3.20 27.84 4.45
N ILE A 312 2.07 27.78 5.18
CA ILE A 312 1.21 28.95 5.41
C ILE A 312 1.49 29.65 6.76
N GLY A 313 2.58 29.28 7.45
CA GLY A 313 2.97 29.89 8.74
C GLY A 313 2.03 29.58 9.90
N LYS A 314 1.34 28.44 9.88
CA LYS A 314 0.35 28.00 10.87
C LYS A 314 0.66 26.62 11.49
N GLU A 315 1.93 26.25 11.58
CA GLU A 315 2.34 24.93 12.14
C GLU A 315 1.89 24.75 13.60
N ASP A 316 1.80 25.85 14.35
CA ASP A 316 1.28 25.92 15.71
C ASP A 316 -0.17 25.42 15.84
N LYS A 317 -0.95 25.46 14.76
CA LYS A 317 -2.34 24.99 14.71
C LYS A 317 -2.50 23.46 14.49
N LEU A 318 -1.41 22.71 14.43
CA LEU A 318 -1.48 21.27 14.23
C LEU A 318 -2.26 20.53 15.33
N PRO A 319 -2.03 20.78 16.65
CA PRO A 319 -2.80 20.10 17.70
C PRO A 319 -4.30 20.40 17.60
N GLU A 320 -4.68 21.66 17.47
CA GLU A 320 -6.08 22.07 17.33
C GLU A 320 -6.75 21.45 16.11
N THR A 321 -5.98 21.31 15.00
CA THR A 321 -6.48 20.69 13.76
C THR A 321 -6.74 19.19 13.95
N LEU A 322 -5.90 18.49 14.71
CA LEU A 322 -6.10 17.06 15.01
C LEU A 322 -7.32 16.83 15.91
N GLU A 323 -7.54 17.70 16.89
CA GLU A 323 -8.76 17.67 17.71
C GLU A 323 -10.01 17.95 16.87
N GLU A 324 -9.94 18.95 15.99
CA GLU A 324 -11.04 19.26 15.08
C GLU A 324 -11.29 18.12 14.07
N ALA A 325 -10.24 17.39 13.65
CA ALA A 325 -10.40 16.24 12.78
C ALA A 325 -11.24 15.13 13.43
N ALA A 326 -11.14 14.94 14.74
CA ALA A 326 -11.99 14.01 15.48
C ALA A 326 -13.47 14.45 15.45
N ARG A 327 -13.73 15.76 15.62
CA ARG A 327 -15.09 16.33 15.55
C ARG A 327 -15.66 16.26 14.13
N VAL A 328 -14.90 16.67 13.12
CA VAL A 328 -15.31 16.56 11.70
C VAL A 328 -15.61 15.12 11.32
N ARG A 329 -14.81 14.18 11.80
CA ARG A 329 -15.05 12.75 11.57
C ARG A 329 -16.38 12.28 12.17
N ALA A 330 -16.72 12.71 13.37
CA ALA A 330 -18.00 12.39 14.00
C ALA A 330 -19.16 12.98 13.19
N ASP A 331 -19.07 14.25 12.85
CA ASP A 331 -20.11 14.94 12.04
C ASP A 331 -20.32 14.27 10.68
N PHE A 332 -19.27 13.70 10.09
CA PHE A 332 -19.33 12.98 8.81
C PHE A 332 -19.82 11.53 8.92
N GLY A 333 -20.34 11.11 10.07
CA GLY A 333 -20.84 9.75 10.29
C GLY A 333 -19.74 8.70 10.43
N TYR A 334 -18.61 9.08 10.99
CA TYR A 334 -17.46 8.22 11.26
C TYR A 334 -16.89 7.51 10.01
N PRO A 335 -16.45 8.22 8.97
CA PRO A 335 -15.72 7.61 7.87
C PRO A 335 -14.49 6.86 8.39
N ILE A 336 -14.11 5.80 7.67
CA ILE A 336 -12.91 5.03 7.96
C ILE A 336 -11.68 5.90 7.63
N MET A 337 -10.76 6.05 8.57
CA MET A 337 -9.59 6.93 8.43
C MET A 337 -8.48 6.28 7.59
N VAL A 338 -8.81 5.93 6.36
CA VAL A 338 -7.90 5.43 5.34
C VAL A 338 -7.85 6.44 4.18
N THR A 339 -6.73 6.52 3.46
CA THR A 339 -6.64 7.37 2.25
C THR A 339 -7.65 6.88 1.19
N PRO A 340 -8.43 7.78 0.56
CA PRO A 340 -8.38 9.25 0.63
C PRO A 340 -9.21 9.89 1.76
N LEU A 341 -10.02 9.12 2.50
CA LEU A 341 -10.97 9.65 3.49
C LEU A 341 -10.31 10.42 4.62
N SER A 342 -9.20 9.92 5.14
CA SER A 342 -8.43 10.63 6.17
C SER A 342 -7.94 12.00 5.68
N GLN A 343 -7.61 12.13 4.40
CA GLN A 343 -7.13 13.38 3.84
C GLN A 343 -8.23 14.44 3.76
N PHE A 344 -9.44 14.08 3.28
CA PHE A 344 -10.49 15.09 3.17
C PHE A 344 -11.07 15.49 4.54
N VAL A 345 -11.14 14.56 5.51
CA VAL A 345 -11.53 14.89 6.90
C VAL A 345 -10.52 15.89 7.52
N VAL A 346 -9.23 15.61 7.39
CA VAL A 346 -8.17 16.46 7.92
C VAL A 346 -8.11 17.82 7.21
N SER A 347 -8.31 17.84 5.90
CA SER A 347 -8.36 19.09 5.14
C SER A 347 -9.53 19.96 5.58
N GLN A 348 -10.71 19.39 5.81
CA GLN A 348 -11.85 20.14 6.33
C GLN A 348 -11.60 20.63 7.75
N ALA A 349 -10.98 19.84 8.60
CA ALA A 349 -10.59 20.26 9.95
C ALA A 349 -9.62 21.46 9.92
N ALA A 350 -8.60 21.40 9.05
CA ALA A 350 -7.67 22.51 8.86
C ALA A 350 -8.38 23.77 8.38
N ILE A 351 -9.30 23.64 7.43
CA ILE A 351 -10.10 24.79 6.93
C ILE A 351 -10.93 25.38 8.07
N ASN A 352 -11.61 24.57 8.89
CA ASN A 352 -12.40 25.05 10.02
C ASN A 352 -11.54 25.88 11.01
N ILE A 353 -10.34 25.39 11.34
CA ILE A 353 -9.42 26.07 12.27
C ILE A 353 -8.85 27.36 11.66
N ILE A 354 -8.45 27.33 10.38
CA ILE A 354 -7.84 28.51 9.71
C ILE A 354 -8.87 29.62 9.51
N VAL A 355 -10.10 29.25 9.13
CA VAL A 355 -11.20 30.20 8.89
C VAL A 355 -11.81 30.68 10.22
N GLY A 356 -11.67 29.91 11.31
CA GLY A 356 -12.20 30.25 12.64
C GLY A 356 -13.69 29.97 12.82
N GLU A 357 -14.36 29.38 11.82
CA GLU A 357 -15.77 29.00 11.87
C GLU A 357 -15.98 27.67 11.16
N ARG A 358 -16.61 26.71 11.89
CA ARG A 358 -16.84 25.35 11.37
C ARG A 358 -17.79 25.36 10.17
N TYR A 359 -17.31 24.72 9.09
CA TYR A 359 -18.04 24.59 7.82
C TYR A 359 -18.48 25.90 7.18
N LYS A 360 -17.81 27.04 7.47
CA LYS A 360 -17.99 28.26 6.71
C LYS A 360 -17.50 28.09 5.28
N GLU A 361 -16.32 27.46 5.15
CA GLU A 361 -15.80 27.03 3.86
C GLU A 361 -15.72 25.49 3.82
N VAL A 362 -16.06 24.91 2.68
CA VAL A 362 -16.01 23.46 2.44
C VAL A 362 -15.44 23.16 1.07
N THR A 363 -14.76 22.01 0.93
CA THR A 363 -14.25 21.55 -0.36
C THR A 363 -15.35 20.88 -1.19
N ASP A 364 -15.13 20.73 -2.50
CA ASP A 364 -16.04 19.98 -3.37
C ASP A 364 -16.16 18.52 -2.95
N GLN A 365 -15.05 17.92 -2.49
CA GLN A 365 -15.07 16.55 -1.97
C GLN A 365 -16.03 16.38 -0.78
N VAL A 366 -16.11 17.39 0.10
CA VAL A 366 -17.03 17.37 1.24
C VAL A 366 -18.48 17.46 0.75
N ILE A 367 -18.78 18.30 -0.25
CA ILE A 367 -20.11 18.38 -0.87
C ILE A 367 -20.48 17.05 -1.55
N GLN A 368 -19.58 16.51 -2.35
CA GLN A 368 -19.76 15.22 -3.04
C GLN A 368 -19.99 14.07 -2.05
N TYR A 369 -19.27 14.06 -0.94
CA TYR A 369 -19.45 13.09 0.13
C TYR A 369 -20.84 13.23 0.78
N ALA A 370 -21.28 14.44 1.12
CA ALA A 370 -22.60 14.69 1.67
C ALA A 370 -23.73 14.28 0.71
N LEU A 371 -23.49 14.39 -0.61
CA LEU A 371 -24.39 13.92 -1.68
C LEU A 371 -24.31 12.40 -1.92
N ARG A 372 -23.49 11.65 -1.17
CA ARG A 372 -23.27 10.20 -1.31
C ARG A 372 -22.66 9.79 -2.67
N ILE A 373 -21.97 10.68 -3.36
CA ILE A 373 -21.20 10.36 -4.56
C ILE A 373 -20.01 9.45 -4.17
N TRP A 374 -19.46 9.65 -2.96
CA TRP A 374 -18.37 8.88 -2.38
C TRP A 374 -18.85 8.17 -1.12
N GLY A 375 -19.15 6.87 -1.24
CA GLY A 375 -19.65 6.04 -0.15
C GLY A 375 -21.16 6.23 0.13
N ARG A 376 -21.76 5.28 0.81
CA ARG A 376 -23.21 5.28 1.04
C ARG A 376 -23.57 5.35 2.51
N GLU A 377 -22.93 4.54 3.35
CA GLU A 377 -23.33 4.32 4.73
C GLU A 377 -22.96 5.49 5.65
N ALA A 378 -21.70 5.89 5.69
CA ALA A 378 -21.27 6.98 6.57
C ALA A 378 -21.93 8.32 6.19
N PRO A 379 -22.01 8.73 4.90
CA PRO A 379 -22.75 9.94 4.52
C PRO A 379 -24.24 9.89 4.86
N ALA A 380 -24.83 8.69 4.99
CA ALA A 380 -26.23 8.55 5.36
C ALA A 380 -26.53 8.99 6.80
N ILE A 381 -25.54 8.85 7.67
CA ILE A 381 -25.63 9.15 9.11
C ILE A 381 -24.78 10.36 9.52
N MET A 382 -24.47 11.24 8.59
CA MET A 382 -23.88 12.55 8.90
C MET A 382 -24.79 13.31 9.87
N ASP A 383 -24.15 14.15 10.69
CA ASP A 383 -24.88 15.12 11.49
C ASP A 383 -25.84 15.94 10.58
N PRO A 384 -27.16 15.99 10.85
CA PRO A 384 -28.14 16.63 9.99
C PRO A 384 -27.87 18.12 9.77
N ASP A 385 -27.53 18.85 10.84
CA ASP A 385 -27.30 20.30 10.77
C ASP A 385 -26.05 20.61 9.95
N VAL A 386 -25.00 19.80 10.12
CA VAL A 386 -23.77 19.92 9.32
C VAL A 386 -24.05 19.59 7.86
N LYS A 387 -24.82 18.54 7.60
CA LYS A 387 -25.19 18.14 6.24
C LYS A 387 -25.98 19.25 5.54
N ASP A 388 -26.97 19.83 6.21
CA ASP A 388 -27.77 20.93 5.69
C ASP A 388 -26.90 22.16 5.44
N LYS A 389 -26.00 22.52 6.38
CA LYS A 389 -25.04 23.61 6.20
C LYS A 389 -24.12 23.42 4.99
N ILE A 390 -23.78 22.17 4.65
CA ILE A 390 -22.98 21.82 3.47
C ILE A 390 -23.83 21.89 2.19
N LEU A 391 -25.04 21.33 2.18
CA LEU A 391 -25.85 21.17 0.97
C LEU A 391 -26.69 22.40 0.59
N ASN A 392 -27.00 23.29 1.52
CA ASN A 392 -27.74 24.55 1.23
C ASN A 392 -26.91 25.59 0.49
N ARG A 393 -25.68 25.26 0.03
CA ARG A 393 -24.80 26.15 -0.74
C ARG A 393 -25.16 26.13 -2.22
N ARG A 394 -25.00 27.28 -2.88
CA ARG A 394 -25.18 27.38 -4.35
C ARG A 394 -24.31 26.33 -5.07
N ARG A 395 -23.05 26.18 -4.66
CA ARG A 395 -22.08 25.23 -5.26
C ARG A 395 -22.50 23.76 -5.13
N ALA A 396 -23.30 23.39 -4.13
CA ALA A 396 -23.78 22.02 -3.99
C ALA A 396 -24.74 21.63 -5.13
N LYS A 397 -25.45 22.61 -5.72
CA LYS A 397 -26.35 22.37 -6.85
C LYS A 397 -25.61 21.89 -8.10
N ASP A 398 -24.36 22.30 -8.27
CA ASP A 398 -23.54 21.94 -9.43
C ASP A 398 -23.15 20.43 -9.40
N TRP A 399 -23.23 19.80 -8.21
CA TRP A 399 -22.89 18.39 -8.00
C TRP A 399 -24.13 17.47 -7.97
N HIS A 400 -25.33 18.00 -8.01
CA HIS A 400 -26.55 17.18 -8.06
C HIS A 400 -26.62 16.37 -9.36
N GLY A 401 -26.71 15.05 -9.23
CA GLY A 401 -26.74 14.15 -10.38
C GLY A 401 -25.42 14.01 -11.13
N TRP A 402 -24.34 14.66 -10.64
CA TRP A 402 -23.03 14.49 -11.23
C TRP A 402 -22.50 13.08 -10.97
N THR A 403 -21.96 12.47 -12.01
CA THR A 403 -21.22 11.21 -11.93
C THR A 403 -19.82 11.38 -12.53
N PRO A 404 -18.81 10.75 -11.96
CA PRO A 404 -17.46 10.81 -12.54
C PRO A 404 -17.49 10.31 -13.98
N PRO A 405 -16.91 11.04 -14.95
CA PRO A 405 -16.84 10.59 -16.33
C PRO A 405 -16.03 9.30 -16.44
N ASP A 406 -16.53 8.33 -17.18
CA ASP A 406 -15.83 7.10 -17.48
C ASP A 406 -15.57 7.02 -19.00
N LEU A 407 -14.30 7.15 -19.38
CA LEU A 407 -13.88 7.17 -20.77
C LEU A 407 -13.61 5.75 -21.26
N SER A 408 -14.09 5.43 -22.47
CA SER A 408 -13.69 4.20 -23.15
C SER A 408 -12.18 4.20 -23.46
N LEU A 409 -11.61 3.02 -23.71
CA LEU A 409 -10.18 2.91 -24.04
C LEU A 409 -9.84 3.70 -25.31
N ASP A 410 -10.72 3.71 -26.32
CA ASP A 410 -10.51 4.48 -27.54
C ASP A 410 -10.49 5.99 -27.28
N GLN A 411 -11.38 6.49 -26.41
CA GLN A 411 -11.37 7.89 -26.01
C GLN A 411 -10.11 8.25 -25.21
N VAL A 412 -9.62 7.34 -24.35
CA VAL A 412 -8.35 7.53 -23.64
C VAL A 412 -7.19 7.58 -24.64
N ARG A 413 -7.16 6.68 -25.63
CA ARG A 413 -6.14 6.67 -26.69
C ARG A 413 -6.17 7.93 -27.54
N GLN A 414 -7.36 8.40 -27.96
CA GLN A 414 -7.50 9.65 -28.72
C GLN A 414 -6.92 10.85 -27.97
N LYS A 415 -7.13 10.91 -26.65
CA LYS A 415 -6.66 12.03 -25.81
C LYS A 415 -5.17 11.98 -25.50
N LEU A 416 -4.59 10.80 -25.33
CA LEU A 416 -3.25 10.63 -24.74
C LEU A 416 -2.21 10.05 -25.71
N GLY A 417 -2.64 9.59 -26.90
CA GLY A 417 -1.78 9.05 -27.95
C GLY A 417 -2.38 7.83 -28.62
N ALA A 418 -2.86 8.00 -29.85
CA ALA A 418 -3.54 6.93 -30.61
C ALA A 418 -2.62 5.75 -30.97
N THR A 419 -1.31 6.01 -31.14
CA THR A 419 -0.32 5.04 -31.66
C THR A 419 0.66 4.54 -30.61
N VAL A 420 0.57 5.03 -29.35
CA VAL A 420 1.49 4.59 -28.30
C VAL A 420 1.16 3.18 -27.80
N SER A 421 2.18 2.47 -27.30
CA SER A 421 1.97 1.16 -26.69
C SER A 421 1.05 1.24 -25.46
N ASP A 422 0.46 0.11 -25.07
CA ASP A 422 -0.36 0.01 -23.84
C ASP A 422 0.41 0.50 -22.59
N GLU A 423 1.67 0.11 -22.47
CA GLU A 423 2.52 0.52 -21.36
C GLU A 423 2.73 2.03 -21.34
N GLU A 424 3.03 2.64 -22.48
CA GLU A 424 3.17 4.10 -22.57
C GLU A 424 1.84 4.82 -22.33
N LEU A 425 0.73 4.29 -22.85
CA LEU A 425 -0.60 4.84 -22.58
C LEU A 425 -0.88 4.88 -21.07
N LEU A 426 -0.59 3.79 -20.37
CA LEU A 426 -0.75 3.72 -18.93
C LEU A 426 0.17 4.71 -18.20
N LEU A 427 1.43 4.87 -18.64
CA LEU A 427 2.28 5.94 -18.07
C LEU A 427 1.64 7.32 -18.26
N ARG A 428 1.08 7.61 -19.43
CA ARG A 428 0.42 8.89 -19.73
C ARG A 428 -0.87 9.11 -18.92
N VAL A 429 -1.66 8.06 -18.70
CA VAL A 429 -2.87 8.10 -17.85
C VAL A 429 -2.51 8.47 -16.40
N TYR A 430 -1.52 7.80 -15.82
CA TYR A 430 -1.20 7.96 -14.40
C TYR A 430 -0.24 9.12 -14.11
N ALA A 431 0.71 9.39 -14.98
CA ALA A 431 1.74 10.39 -14.75
C ALA A 431 1.57 11.69 -15.58
N GLY A 432 0.74 11.67 -16.62
CA GLY A 432 0.53 12.77 -17.55
C GLY A 432 1.52 12.74 -18.71
N PRO A 433 1.09 13.19 -19.94
CA PRO A 433 1.90 13.14 -21.16
C PRO A 433 3.24 13.85 -21.04
N GLN A 434 3.25 15.07 -20.50
CA GLN A 434 4.45 15.88 -20.36
C GLN A 434 5.53 15.23 -19.51
N ALA A 435 5.13 14.55 -18.42
CA ALA A 435 6.08 13.84 -17.56
C ALA A 435 6.67 12.61 -18.24
N VAL A 436 5.89 11.93 -19.07
CA VAL A 436 6.36 10.77 -19.87
C VAL A 436 7.32 11.22 -20.97
N ASP A 437 7.02 12.30 -21.68
CA ASP A 437 7.88 12.85 -22.72
C ASP A 437 9.21 13.35 -22.11
N ALA A 438 9.16 14.00 -20.94
CA ALA A 438 10.36 14.38 -20.18
C ALA A 438 11.19 13.16 -19.73
N LEU A 439 10.52 12.06 -19.31
CA LEU A 439 11.21 10.81 -18.98
C LEU A 439 11.96 10.22 -20.17
N LYS A 440 11.35 10.21 -21.36
CA LYS A 440 11.97 9.70 -22.59
C LYS A 440 13.20 10.51 -23.03
N SER A 441 13.20 11.82 -22.72
CA SER A 441 14.30 12.73 -23.05
C SER A 441 15.39 12.79 -21.98
N ALA A 442 15.16 12.21 -20.79
CA ALA A 442 16.09 12.28 -19.67
C ALA A 442 17.21 11.25 -19.79
N SER A 443 18.41 11.59 -19.28
CA SER A 443 19.47 10.63 -19.08
C SER A 443 19.08 9.59 -18.02
N PRO A 444 19.60 8.33 -18.13
CA PRO A 444 19.29 7.31 -17.12
C PRO A 444 19.60 7.77 -15.70
N PRO A 445 18.75 7.45 -14.71
CA PRO A 445 18.98 7.82 -13.33
C PRO A 445 20.24 7.17 -12.76
N LYS A 446 20.86 7.82 -11.75
CA LYS A 446 21.99 7.23 -11.02
C LYS A 446 21.50 6.02 -10.20
N SER A 447 22.24 4.90 -10.30
CA SER A 447 21.97 3.67 -9.54
C SER A 447 22.06 3.89 -8.02
N GLN A 448 21.16 3.26 -7.27
CA GLN A 448 21.22 3.15 -5.81
C GLN A 448 22.04 1.95 -5.34
N VAL A 449 22.38 1.02 -6.23
CA VAL A 449 23.15 -0.19 -5.89
C VAL A 449 24.64 0.14 -5.88
N ASN A 450 25.32 -0.33 -4.86
CA ASN A 450 26.78 -0.21 -4.77
C ASN A 450 27.41 -1.24 -5.72
N GLY A 451 28.13 -0.78 -6.75
CA GLY A 451 28.71 -1.64 -7.79
C GLY A 451 29.65 -2.76 -7.30
N ARG A 452 30.10 -2.73 -6.02
CA ARG A 452 30.86 -3.83 -5.41
C ARG A 452 30.08 -5.14 -5.32
N ARG A 453 28.77 -5.07 -4.96
CA ARG A 453 27.95 -6.28 -4.80
C ARG A 453 27.61 -6.88 -6.15
N THR A 454 27.23 -6.06 -7.11
CA THR A 454 27.00 -6.49 -8.49
C THR A 454 28.23 -7.14 -9.12
N LEU A 455 29.41 -6.63 -8.79
CA LEU A 455 30.68 -7.20 -9.23
C LEU A 455 30.93 -8.58 -8.58
N LEU A 456 30.70 -8.73 -7.28
CA LEU A 456 30.82 -10.01 -6.57
C LEU A 456 29.84 -11.05 -7.08
N GLU A 457 28.58 -10.67 -7.32
CA GLU A 457 27.55 -11.55 -7.91
C GLU A 457 27.92 -11.97 -9.34
N LEU A 458 28.44 -11.05 -10.16
CA LEU A 458 28.95 -11.36 -11.49
C LEU A 458 30.10 -12.35 -11.43
N VAL A 459 31.07 -12.11 -10.53
CA VAL A 459 32.21 -13.00 -10.29
C VAL A 459 31.73 -14.37 -9.84
N GLU A 460 30.79 -14.44 -8.92
CA GLU A 460 30.21 -15.70 -8.44
C GLU A 460 29.47 -16.47 -9.55
N GLN A 461 28.67 -15.76 -10.35
CA GLN A 461 27.99 -16.37 -11.49
C GLN A 461 28.95 -16.88 -12.58
N LEU A 462 30.03 -16.11 -12.85
CA LEU A 462 31.05 -16.52 -13.81
C LEU A 462 31.89 -17.70 -13.26
N SER A 463 32.19 -17.71 -11.96
CA SER A 463 32.92 -18.82 -11.33
C SER A 463 32.17 -20.15 -11.34
N LYS A 464 30.84 -20.12 -11.36
CA LYS A 464 29.96 -21.32 -11.46
C LYS A 464 29.88 -21.87 -12.87
N LYS A 465 30.26 -21.12 -13.91
CA LYS A 465 30.27 -21.62 -15.29
C LYS A 465 31.42 -22.60 -15.51
N ARG A 466 31.10 -23.79 -16.06
CA ARG A 466 32.08 -24.88 -16.29
C ARG A 466 33.26 -24.50 -17.18
N TYR A 467 33.02 -23.55 -18.11
CA TYR A 467 33.99 -23.12 -19.11
C TYR A 467 34.74 -21.81 -18.74
N CYS A 468 34.49 -21.25 -17.55
CA CYS A 468 35.14 -20.03 -17.09
C CYS A 468 36.31 -20.40 -16.18
N HIS A 469 37.55 -20.39 -16.69
CA HIS A 469 38.74 -20.71 -15.95
C HIS A 469 39.42 -19.47 -15.35
N GLN A 470 39.19 -18.30 -15.95
CA GLN A 470 39.76 -17.04 -15.51
C GLN A 470 38.78 -15.91 -15.75
N VAL A 471 38.64 -15.01 -14.79
CA VAL A 471 37.84 -13.79 -14.88
C VAL A 471 38.79 -12.59 -14.67
N TYR A 472 38.89 -11.74 -15.66
CA TYR A 472 39.60 -10.48 -15.57
C TYR A 472 38.59 -9.32 -15.71
N ILE A 473 38.56 -8.44 -14.70
CA ILE A 473 37.71 -7.27 -14.70
C ILE A 473 38.59 -6.05 -14.51
N SER A 474 38.51 -5.10 -15.45
CA SER A 474 39.26 -3.85 -15.38
C SER A 474 38.34 -2.66 -15.55
N LYS A 475 38.50 -1.67 -14.69
CA LYS A 475 37.84 -0.36 -14.77
C LYS A 475 38.85 0.68 -14.26
N LYS A 476 38.74 1.93 -14.71
CA LYS A 476 39.65 3.03 -14.29
C LYS A 476 39.85 3.04 -12.76
N GLY A 477 41.05 2.72 -12.30
CA GLY A 477 41.43 2.63 -10.89
C GLY A 477 41.07 1.33 -10.17
N PHE A 478 40.61 0.28 -10.88
CA PHE A 478 40.30 -1.03 -10.30
C PHE A 478 40.63 -2.14 -11.27
N SER A 479 41.33 -3.19 -10.84
CA SER A 479 41.47 -4.44 -11.59
C SER A 479 41.33 -5.65 -10.67
N LEU A 480 40.64 -6.69 -11.14
CA LEU A 480 40.42 -7.94 -10.43
C LEU A 480 40.76 -9.09 -11.40
N ASN A 481 41.61 -9.98 -10.98
CA ASN A 481 41.98 -11.19 -11.72
C ASN A 481 41.72 -12.41 -10.82
N LEU A 482 40.79 -13.28 -11.24
CA LEU A 482 40.41 -14.49 -10.53
C LEU A 482 40.65 -15.68 -11.45
N GLY A 483 41.46 -16.65 -11.01
CA GLY A 483 41.69 -17.92 -11.69
C GLY A 483 41.21 -19.10 -10.86
N LYS A 484 40.63 -20.13 -11.47
CA LYS A 484 40.39 -21.42 -10.80
C LYS A 484 41.74 -22.15 -10.65
N GLN A 485 42.11 -22.47 -9.42
CA GLN A 485 43.18 -23.43 -9.22
C GLN A 485 42.73 -24.78 -9.77
N GLN A 486 43.52 -25.36 -10.67
CA GLN A 486 43.33 -26.78 -11.02
C GLN A 486 43.64 -27.63 -9.79
N PRO A 487 42.74 -28.57 -9.42
CA PRO A 487 43.13 -29.54 -8.39
C PRO A 487 44.37 -30.28 -8.87
N ARG A 488 45.40 -30.32 -8.04
CA ARG A 488 46.59 -31.16 -8.22
C ARG A 488 46.22 -32.63 -8.11
#